data_98f8d0aaf4dd0ace362d942630e7f5bc
#
_entry.id   98f8d0aaf4dd0ace362d942630e7f5bc
#
_cell.length_a   1.000
_cell.length_b   1.000
_cell.length_c   1.000
_cell.angle_alpha   90.00
_cell.angle_beta   90.00
_cell.angle_gamma   90.00
#
_symmetry.space_group_name_H-M   'P 1'
#
loop_
_entity.id
_entity.type
_entity.pdbx_description
1 polymer ?
#
loop_
_entity_poly.entity_id
_entity_poly.type
_entity_poly.pdbx_seq_one_letter_code
_entity_poly.pdbx_strand_id
1 'polypeptide(L)'
;MPRIKYFVSNDGGLDSIVNHAVGSHRYHITATTIGGHSWGAFGNPNAIYELSDLLHDLYAFPIPEKKNAKTTRNVGTISGGTSVNTIAQKAECLFEYRSDDIECLAYMEQHFREIVEDHKNAGNAEFTVDLVGNRPCGMAGERAEQKALEQMAEEAHMEITGRALNYHSGSTDANFPLSYGIPAITIGSCVSHGAHTREEYLELDSLEPGLRYFMNFLSRFFEE
;
A
#
# COMPACT_ATOMS: atom_id res chain seq x y z
N MET A 1 1.15 -21.96 21.84
CA MET A 1 1.65 -20.60 21.59
C MET A 1 0.74 -19.63 22.33
N PRO A 2 1.25 -18.59 23.02
CA PRO A 2 0.40 -17.56 23.58
C PRO A 2 -0.42 -16.93 22.45
N ARG A 3 -1.72 -16.77 22.63
CA ARG A 3 -2.57 -16.09 21.65
C ARG A 3 -2.40 -14.59 21.83
N ILE A 4 -2.05 -13.90 20.77
CA ILE A 4 -2.08 -12.42 20.73
C ILE A 4 -3.56 -12.02 20.79
N LYS A 5 -3.94 -11.27 21.82
CA LYS A 5 -5.30 -10.78 22.01
C LYS A 5 -5.53 -9.48 21.24
N TYR A 6 -4.57 -8.57 21.28
CA TYR A 6 -4.57 -7.28 20.61
C TYR A 6 -3.20 -6.98 20.03
N PHE A 7 -3.15 -6.20 18.96
CA PHE A 7 -1.93 -5.63 18.42
C PHE A 7 -2.08 -4.11 18.31
N VAL A 8 -1.10 -3.38 18.78
CA VAL A 8 -1.06 -1.92 18.69
C VAL A 8 0.28 -1.50 18.10
N SER A 9 0.24 -0.78 17.00
CA SER A 9 1.39 -0.08 16.43
C SER A 9 1.38 1.37 16.89
N ASN A 10 2.51 1.90 17.31
CA ASN A 10 2.68 3.32 17.60
C ASN A 10 3.38 3.99 16.42
N ASP A 11 2.59 4.57 15.50
CA ASP A 11 3.04 5.21 14.28
C ASP A 11 1.99 6.23 13.81
N GLY A 12 2.43 7.32 13.18
CA GLY A 12 1.53 8.34 12.66
C GLY A 12 1.24 9.50 13.63
N GLY A 13 0.21 10.28 13.32
CA GLY A 13 -0.13 11.51 14.04
C GLY A 13 -0.88 11.30 15.35
N LEU A 14 -0.65 12.19 16.32
CA LEU A 14 -1.26 12.16 17.66
C LEU A 14 -2.79 12.03 17.64
N ASP A 15 -3.46 12.73 16.73
CA ASP A 15 -4.92 12.74 16.63
C ASP A 15 -5.46 11.71 15.62
N SER A 16 -4.66 10.70 15.24
CA SER A 16 -5.04 9.75 14.21
C SER A 16 -5.09 8.31 14.72
N ILE A 17 -6.02 7.54 14.16
CA ILE A 17 -6.11 6.10 14.34
C ILE A 17 -6.31 5.40 12.99
N VAL A 18 -5.44 4.44 12.70
CA VAL A 18 -5.64 3.51 11.57
C VAL A 18 -6.22 2.22 12.12
N ASN A 19 -7.45 1.94 11.77
CA ASN A 19 -8.18 0.72 12.16
C ASN A 19 -8.57 -0.14 10.96
N HIS A 20 -8.24 0.30 9.74
CA HIS A 20 -8.55 -0.39 8.50
C HIS A 20 -7.29 -0.46 7.62
N ALA A 21 -6.88 -1.68 7.29
CA ALA A 21 -5.63 -1.91 6.58
C ALA A 21 -5.78 -1.79 5.07
N VAL A 22 -4.98 -0.92 4.46
CA VAL A 22 -4.83 -0.83 3.01
C VAL A 22 -3.83 -1.88 2.54
N GLY A 23 -4.31 -2.89 1.81
CA GLY A 23 -3.48 -3.87 1.14
C GLY A 23 -2.80 -3.28 -0.10
N SER A 24 -1.64 -3.81 -0.48
CA SER A 24 -0.93 -3.40 -1.69
C SER A 24 -0.10 -4.52 -2.28
N HIS A 25 -0.11 -4.62 -3.61
CA HIS A 25 0.86 -5.41 -4.35
C HIS A 25 1.70 -4.48 -5.22
N ARG A 26 3.02 -4.67 -5.18
CA ARG A 26 4.00 -3.86 -5.89
C ARG A 26 4.86 -4.75 -6.75
N TYR A 27 5.01 -4.39 -8.00
CA TYR A 27 5.73 -5.18 -9.00
C TYR A 27 6.81 -4.37 -9.65
N HIS A 28 7.96 -5.02 -9.88
CA HIS A 28 8.96 -4.60 -10.85
C HIS A 28 8.72 -5.39 -12.12
N ILE A 29 8.40 -4.69 -13.21
CA ILE A 29 8.10 -5.28 -14.51
C ILE A 29 9.22 -4.89 -15.46
N THR A 30 9.84 -5.89 -16.09
CA THR A 30 10.87 -5.71 -17.11
C THR A 30 10.41 -6.33 -18.41
N ALA A 31 10.47 -5.56 -19.50
CA ALA A 31 10.34 -6.03 -20.87
C ALA A 31 11.70 -6.15 -21.53
N THR A 32 11.98 -7.27 -22.17
CA THR A 32 13.23 -7.52 -22.90
C THR A 32 12.94 -7.98 -24.33
N THR A 33 13.66 -7.42 -25.30
CA THR A 33 13.53 -7.74 -26.72
C THR A 33 14.90 -7.87 -27.38
N ILE A 34 14.93 -8.32 -28.64
CA ILE A 34 16.15 -8.41 -29.42
C ILE A 34 16.78 -7.03 -29.70
N GLY A 35 15.94 -5.96 -29.83
CA GLY A 35 16.39 -4.62 -30.14
C GLY A 35 17.08 -4.48 -31.50
N GLY A 36 17.95 -3.45 -31.65
CA GLY A 36 18.76 -3.24 -32.85
C GLY A 36 18.89 -1.77 -33.28
N HIS A 37 19.53 -1.54 -34.41
CA HIS A 37 19.63 -0.20 -35.03
C HIS A 37 18.30 0.20 -35.64
N SER A 38 17.77 1.38 -35.33
CA SER A 38 16.42 1.82 -35.70
C SER A 38 16.11 1.79 -37.20
N TRP A 39 17.11 1.98 -38.04
CA TRP A 39 16.98 1.87 -39.48
C TRP A 39 17.26 0.46 -40.01
N GLY A 40 18.41 -0.13 -39.62
CA GLY A 40 18.85 -1.43 -40.19
C GLY A 40 18.10 -2.63 -39.64
N ALA A 41 17.52 -2.54 -38.48
CA ALA A 41 16.74 -3.59 -37.82
C ALA A 41 15.25 -3.18 -37.66
N PHE A 42 14.77 -2.28 -38.53
CA PHE A 42 13.37 -1.85 -38.50
C PHE A 42 12.43 -3.04 -38.62
N GLY A 43 11.45 -3.13 -37.71
CA GLY A 43 10.52 -4.25 -37.60
C GLY A 43 10.81 -5.18 -36.42
N ASN A 44 11.99 -5.07 -35.79
CA ASN A 44 12.23 -5.77 -34.51
C ASN A 44 11.35 -5.17 -33.40
N PRO A 45 10.87 -5.99 -32.45
CA PRO A 45 10.13 -5.50 -31.30
C PRO A 45 10.98 -4.55 -30.44
N ASN A 46 10.31 -3.56 -29.86
CA ASN A 46 10.92 -2.51 -29.04
C ASN A 46 10.42 -2.61 -27.59
N ALA A 47 11.32 -2.86 -26.67
CA ALA A 47 10.96 -3.08 -25.26
C ALA A 47 10.19 -1.90 -24.62
N ILE A 48 10.47 -0.66 -25.03
CA ILE A 48 9.73 0.51 -24.54
C ILE A 48 8.29 0.47 -25.06
N TYR A 49 8.10 0.12 -26.35
CA TYR A 49 6.78 0.01 -26.95
C TYR A 49 5.97 -1.11 -26.27
N GLU A 50 6.54 -2.29 -26.14
CA GLU A 50 5.85 -3.45 -25.54
C GLU A 50 5.48 -3.20 -24.07
N LEU A 51 6.40 -2.54 -23.29
CA LEU A 51 6.07 -2.14 -21.92
C LEU A 51 4.96 -1.08 -21.87
N SER A 52 4.98 -0.14 -22.83
CA SER A 52 3.94 0.91 -22.91
C SER A 52 2.57 0.33 -23.24
N ASP A 53 2.53 -0.68 -24.09
CA ASP A 53 1.30 -1.40 -24.47
C ASP A 53 0.72 -2.17 -23.28
N LEU A 54 1.56 -2.92 -22.57
CA LEU A 54 1.19 -3.56 -21.30
C LEU A 54 0.62 -2.54 -20.29
N LEU A 55 1.29 -1.39 -20.13
CA LEU A 55 0.84 -0.37 -19.21
C LEU A 55 -0.47 0.28 -19.65
N HIS A 56 -0.66 0.44 -20.97
CA HIS A 56 -1.94 0.90 -21.52
C HIS A 56 -3.08 -0.02 -21.09
N ASP A 57 -2.93 -1.33 -21.25
CA ASP A 57 -3.95 -2.30 -20.88
C ASP A 57 -4.15 -2.38 -19.36
N LEU A 58 -3.08 -2.30 -18.57
CA LEU A 58 -3.16 -2.20 -17.12
C LEU A 58 -3.90 -0.95 -16.63
N TYR A 59 -3.95 0.12 -17.43
CA TYR A 59 -4.73 1.33 -17.11
C TYR A 59 -6.13 1.32 -17.75
N ALA A 60 -6.36 0.53 -18.79
CA ALA A 60 -7.64 0.45 -19.50
C ALA A 60 -8.71 -0.35 -18.75
N PHE A 61 -8.32 -1.40 -17.99
CA PHE A 61 -9.33 -2.14 -17.24
C PHE A 61 -9.91 -1.30 -16.07
N PRO A 62 -11.21 -1.44 -15.77
CA PRO A 62 -11.87 -0.60 -14.79
C PRO A 62 -11.36 -0.89 -13.37
N ILE A 63 -11.18 0.16 -12.57
CA ILE A 63 -10.99 0.02 -11.12
C ILE A 63 -12.33 -0.40 -10.51
N PRO A 64 -12.36 -1.41 -9.63
CA PRO A 64 -13.62 -1.84 -9.01
C PRO A 64 -14.18 -0.72 -8.12
N GLU A 65 -15.47 -0.44 -8.31
CA GLU A 65 -16.21 0.51 -7.49
C GLU A 65 -17.02 -0.23 -6.43
N LYS A 66 -16.72 0.02 -5.17
CA LYS A 66 -17.46 -0.52 -4.03
C LYS A 66 -17.70 0.58 -3.01
N LYS A 67 -18.93 0.66 -2.48
CA LYS A 67 -19.29 1.66 -1.47
C LYS A 67 -18.36 1.57 -0.25
N ASN A 68 -17.82 2.69 0.16
CA ASN A 68 -16.88 2.82 1.28
C ASN A 68 -15.53 2.10 1.10
N ALA A 69 -15.18 1.72 -0.13
CA ALA A 69 -13.87 1.19 -0.45
C ALA A 69 -13.12 2.11 -1.41
N LYS A 70 -11.81 2.16 -1.25
CA LYS A 70 -10.92 2.90 -2.16
C LYS A 70 -9.91 1.95 -2.77
N THR A 71 -9.89 1.92 -4.11
CA THR A 71 -8.92 1.16 -4.88
C THR A 71 -8.14 2.10 -5.79
N THR A 72 -6.84 1.89 -5.90
CA THR A 72 -5.94 2.72 -6.71
C THR A 72 -4.94 1.85 -7.46
N ARG A 73 -4.37 2.40 -8.54
CA ARG A 73 -3.20 1.86 -9.24
C ARG A 73 -2.26 2.99 -9.60
N ASN A 74 -0.97 2.69 -9.72
CA ASN A 74 0.04 3.68 -10.06
C ASN A 74 1.26 3.03 -10.73
N VAL A 75 1.85 3.74 -11.69
CA VAL A 75 3.22 3.53 -12.15
C VAL A 75 4.09 4.59 -11.51
N GLY A 76 4.95 4.17 -10.58
CA GLY A 76 5.79 5.08 -9.81
C GLY A 76 7.08 5.48 -10.54
N THR A 77 7.63 4.56 -11.34
CA THR A 77 8.83 4.78 -12.15
C THR A 77 8.72 4.04 -13.47
N ILE A 78 9.35 4.59 -14.50
CA ILE A 78 9.55 3.95 -15.80
C ILE A 78 10.91 4.36 -16.37
N SER A 79 11.65 3.40 -16.95
CA SER A 79 12.93 3.66 -17.61
C SER A 79 13.15 2.67 -18.75
N GLY A 80 13.99 3.02 -19.72
CA GLY A 80 14.32 2.14 -20.83
C GLY A 80 15.07 2.79 -21.97
N GLY A 81 15.63 1.94 -22.85
CA GLY A 81 16.37 2.37 -24.03
C GLY A 81 17.77 2.93 -23.72
N THR A 82 18.52 3.29 -24.78
CA THR A 82 19.88 3.81 -24.67
C THR A 82 20.11 5.06 -25.53
N SER A 83 19.52 5.13 -26.73
CA SER A 83 19.64 6.28 -27.62
C SER A 83 18.47 6.33 -28.61
N VAL A 84 18.29 7.51 -29.27
CA VAL A 84 17.17 7.75 -30.19
C VAL A 84 17.19 6.87 -31.43
N ASN A 85 18.34 6.40 -31.87
CA ASN A 85 18.51 5.56 -33.05
C ASN A 85 18.69 4.06 -32.73
N THR A 86 18.31 3.65 -31.54
CA THR A 86 18.34 2.25 -31.07
C THR A 86 16.92 1.77 -30.75
N ILE A 87 16.52 0.62 -31.31
CA ILE A 87 15.34 -0.12 -30.86
C ILE A 87 15.67 -0.65 -29.48
N ALA A 88 14.91 -0.24 -28.47
CA ALA A 88 15.22 -0.57 -27.08
C ALA A 88 15.18 -2.08 -26.82
N GLN A 89 16.24 -2.60 -26.22
CA GLN A 89 16.34 -4.00 -25.80
C GLN A 89 15.72 -4.25 -24.42
N LYS A 90 15.70 -3.23 -23.57
CA LYS A 90 15.16 -3.31 -22.20
C LYS A 90 14.38 -2.06 -21.86
N ALA A 91 13.24 -2.26 -21.18
CA ALA A 91 12.50 -1.23 -20.47
C ALA A 91 11.95 -1.83 -19.17
N GLU A 92 11.79 -1.00 -18.15
CA GLU A 92 11.31 -1.45 -16.85
C GLU A 92 10.46 -0.41 -16.14
N CYS A 93 9.57 -0.83 -15.26
CA CYS A 93 8.76 0.04 -14.43
C CYS A 93 8.51 -0.54 -13.04
N LEU A 94 8.13 0.32 -12.11
CA LEU A 94 7.52 -0.06 -10.84
C LEU A 94 6.03 0.26 -10.91
N PHE A 95 5.22 -0.77 -10.76
CA PHE A 95 3.75 -0.70 -10.78
C PHE A 95 3.18 -1.15 -9.44
N GLU A 96 2.15 -0.49 -8.96
CA GLU A 96 1.40 -0.93 -7.78
C GLU A 96 -0.11 -0.77 -7.97
N TYR A 97 -0.86 -1.58 -7.23
CA TYR A 97 -2.26 -1.33 -6.91
C TYR A 97 -2.51 -1.53 -5.42
N ARG A 98 -3.49 -0.83 -4.92
CA ARG A 98 -3.88 -0.83 -3.50
C ARG A 98 -5.38 -0.86 -3.36
N SER A 99 -5.86 -1.48 -2.28
CA SER A 99 -7.25 -1.39 -1.86
C SER A 99 -7.38 -1.56 -0.35
N ASP A 100 -8.36 -0.90 0.24
CA ASP A 100 -8.80 -1.14 1.61
C ASP A 100 -9.95 -2.17 1.67
N ASP A 101 -10.29 -2.79 0.54
CA ASP A 101 -11.26 -3.89 0.44
C ASP A 101 -10.61 -5.13 -0.19
N ILE A 102 -10.77 -6.29 0.47
CA ILE A 102 -10.09 -7.53 0.09
C ILE A 102 -10.59 -8.08 -1.26
N GLU A 103 -11.90 -7.91 -1.57
CA GLU A 103 -12.46 -8.38 -2.84
C GLU A 103 -11.99 -7.49 -3.99
N CYS A 104 -11.92 -6.18 -3.75
CA CYS A 104 -11.37 -5.23 -4.71
C CYS A 104 -9.87 -5.49 -4.96
N LEU A 105 -9.10 -5.80 -3.91
CA LEU A 105 -7.68 -6.15 -4.05
C LEU A 105 -7.51 -7.44 -4.86
N ALA A 106 -8.33 -8.46 -4.60
CA ALA A 106 -8.32 -9.72 -5.35
C ALA A 106 -8.73 -9.52 -6.82
N TYR A 107 -9.71 -8.66 -7.10
CA TYR A 107 -10.09 -8.27 -8.46
C TYR A 107 -8.92 -7.64 -9.22
N MET A 108 -8.20 -6.70 -8.59
CA MET A 108 -7.02 -6.07 -9.19
C MET A 108 -5.92 -7.09 -9.49
N GLU A 109 -5.68 -8.04 -8.56
CA GLU A 109 -4.69 -9.12 -8.73
C GLU A 109 -5.04 -10.02 -9.92
N GLN A 110 -6.30 -10.43 -10.02
CA GLN A 110 -6.75 -11.29 -11.10
C GLN A 110 -6.52 -10.63 -12.47
N HIS A 111 -7.02 -9.41 -12.66
CA HIS A 111 -6.90 -8.70 -13.94
C HIS A 111 -5.44 -8.37 -14.28
N PHE A 112 -4.65 -7.99 -13.29
CA PHE A 112 -3.22 -7.79 -13.48
C PHE A 112 -2.55 -9.04 -14.05
N ARG A 113 -2.83 -10.22 -13.45
CA ARG A 113 -2.24 -11.49 -13.91
C ARG A 113 -2.72 -11.88 -15.31
N GLU A 114 -3.99 -11.73 -15.60
CA GLU A 114 -4.59 -12.01 -16.93
C GLU A 114 -3.91 -11.15 -18.01
N ILE A 115 -3.82 -9.84 -17.82
CA ILE A 115 -3.22 -8.92 -18.78
C ILE A 115 -1.72 -9.23 -18.98
N VAL A 116 -0.97 -9.44 -17.90
CA VAL A 116 0.44 -9.81 -17.99
C VAL A 116 0.63 -11.11 -18.76
N GLU A 117 -0.21 -12.10 -18.53
CA GLU A 117 -0.12 -13.39 -19.21
C GLU A 117 -0.45 -13.28 -20.70
N ASP A 118 -1.43 -12.47 -21.07
CA ASP A 118 -1.77 -12.19 -22.46
C ASP A 118 -0.59 -11.56 -23.21
N HIS A 119 0.09 -10.59 -22.61
CA HIS A 119 1.29 -9.97 -23.19
C HIS A 119 2.49 -10.93 -23.29
N LYS A 120 2.68 -11.82 -22.31
CA LYS A 120 3.68 -12.88 -22.40
C LYS A 120 3.40 -13.86 -23.54
N ASN A 121 2.14 -14.23 -23.71
CA ASN A 121 1.70 -15.16 -24.76
C ASN A 121 1.75 -14.53 -26.15
N ALA A 122 1.64 -13.21 -26.29
CA ALA A 122 1.83 -12.51 -27.56
C ALA A 122 3.26 -12.70 -28.13
N GLY A 123 4.26 -12.92 -27.28
CA GLY A 123 5.62 -13.30 -27.67
C GLY A 123 6.46 -12.19 -28.31
N ASN A 124 6.03 -10.95 -28.27
CA ASN A 124 6.76 -9.80 -28.81
C ASN A 124 7.94 -9.38 -27.91
N ALA A 125 7.79 -9.54 -26.62
CA ALA A 125 8.82 -9.32 -25.61
C ALA A 125 8.82 -10.41 -24.55
N GLU A 126 9.95 -10.64 -23.92
CA GLU A 126 10.03 -11.41 -22.68
C GLU A 126 9.69 -10.48 -21.51
N PHE A 127 8.65 -10.81 -20.75
CA PHE A 127 8.24 -10.07 -19.56
C PHE A 127 8.64 -10.82 -18.28
N THR A 128 9.51 -10.20 -17.48
CA THR A 128 9.78 -10.60 -16.09
C THR A 128 8.97 -9.73 -15.15
N VAL A 129 8.29 -10.37 -14.20
CA VAL A 129 7.40 -9.68 -13.24
C VAL A 129 7.73 -10.15 -11.84
N ASP A 130 8.39 -9.31 -11.08
CA ASP A 130 8.86 -9.59 -9.73
C ASP A 130 7.96 -8.89 -8.71
N LEU A 131 7.39 -9.64 -7.77
CA LEU A 131 6.64 -9.08 -6.64
C LEU A 131 7.65 -8.49 -5.63
N VAL A 132 7.79 -7.17 -5.60
CA VAL A 132 8.74 -6.45 -4.74
C VAL A 132 8.11 -5.94 -3.44
N GLY A 133 6.81 -6.03 -3.31
CA GLY A 133 6.10 -5.70 -2.07
C GLY A 133 4.70 -6.29 -2.03
N ASN A 134 4.36 -6.88 -0.89
CA ASN A 134 3.03 -7.42 -0.62
C ASN A 134 2.64 -7.06 0.80
N ARG A 135 1.58 -6.27 0.95
CA ARG A 135 0.93 -6.03 2.22
C ARG A 135 -0.52 -6.50 2.15
N PRO A 136 -0.97 -7.34 3.10
CA PRO A 136 -2.32 -7.85 3.07
C PRO A 136 -3.33 -6.73 3.34
N CYS A 137 -4.50 -6.84 2.74
CA CYS A 137 -5.67 -6.09 3.15
C CYS A 137 -6.21 -6.68 4.44
N GLY A 138 -6.51 -5.82 5.42
CA GLY A 138 -7.04 -6.27 6.70
C GLY A 138 -8.56 -6.35 6.66
N MET A 139 -9.09 -7.40 7.24
CA MET A 139 -10.51 -7.47 7.57
C MET A 139 -10.73 -6.86 8.96
N ALA A 140 -10.82 -5.55 9.05
CA ALA A 140 -11.43 -4.92 10.22
C ALA A 140 -12.92 -5.25 10.19
N GLY A 141 -13.25 -6.44 10.64
CA GLY A 141 -14.66 -6.81 10.82
C GLY A 141 -15.26 -5.97 11.95
N GLU A 142 -16.59 -5.84 11.97
CA GLU A 142 -17.34 -5.29 13.10
C GLU A 142 -17.31 -6.21 14.35
N ARG A 143 -16.07 -6.64 14.72
CA ARG A 143 -15.87 -7.52 15.87
C ARG A 143 -15.94 -6.71 17.14
N ALA A 144 -16.57 -7.28 18.16
CA ALA A 144 -16.70 -6.61 19.46
C ALA A 144 -15.34 -6.25 20.06
N GLU A 145 -14.33 -7.14 19.91
CA GLU A 145 -12.99 -6.93 20.42
C GLU A 145 -12.24 -5.79 19.69
N GLN A 146 -12.45 -5.64 18.37
CA GLN A 146 -11.88 -4.53 17.60
C GLN A 146 -12.50 -3.20 18.06
N LYS A 147 -13.82 -3.15 18.20
CA LYS A 147 -14.53 -1.95 18.70
C LYS A 147 -14.13 -1.60 20.13
N ALA A 148 -13.91 -2.60 20.99
CA ALA A 148 -13.43 -2.37 22.35
C ALA A 148 -12.02 -1.75 22.35
N LEU A 149 -11.11 -2.23 21.50
CA LEU A 149 -9.77 -1.69 21.36
C LEU A 149 -9.79 -0.23 20.84
N GLU A 150 -10.62 0.05 19.85
CA GLU A 150 -10.81 1.39 19.29
C GLU A 150 -11.39 2.35 20.36
N GLN A 151 -12.40 1.90 21.10
CA GLN A 151 -13.01 2.69 22.18
C GLN A 151 -12.00 3.01 23.28
N MET A 152 -11.17 2.04 23.69
CA MET A 152 -10.12 2.27 24.67
C MET A 152 -9.13 3.37 24.21
N ALA A 153 -8.77 3.36 22.93
CA ALA A 153 -7.89 4.40 22.37
C ALA A 153 -8.57 5.76 22.31
N GLU A 154 -9.84 5.82 21.88
CA GLU A 154 -10.64 7.04 21.81
C GLU A 154 -10.81 7.71 23.18
N GLU A 155 -11.20 6.92 24.20
CA GLU A 155 -11.38 7.41 25.56
C GLU A 155 -10.07 7.93 26.15
N ALA A 156 -8.97 7.16 26.01
CA ALA A 156 -7.66 7.58 26.50
C ALA A 156 -7.18 8.88 25.83
N HIS A 157 -7.42 9.03 24.52
CA HIS A 157 -7.06 10.22 23.78
C HIS A 157 -7.91 11.43 24.22
N MET A 158 -9.24 11.25 24.32
CA MET A 158 -10.17 12.29 24.73
C MET A 158 -9.86 12.83 26.13
N GLU A 159 -9.49 11.96 27.07
CA GLU A 159 -9.11 12.37 28.44
C GLU A 159 -7.87 13.25 28.50
N ILE A 160 -6.91 13.03 27.59
CA ILE A 160 -5.63 13.75 27.61
C ILE A 160 -5.67 15.00 26.72
N THR A 161 -6.28 14.89 25.54
CA THR A 161 -6.24 15.95 24.53
C THR A 161 -7.52 16.79 24.45
N GLY A 162 -8.64 16.26 24.96
CA GLY A 162 -9.98 16.85 24.78
C GLY A 162 -10.51 16.78 23.35
N ARG A 163 -9.90 15.96 22.47
CA ARG A 163 -10.23 15.85 21.04
C ARG A 163 -10.56 14.42 20.67
N ALA A 164 -11.40 14.23 19.67
CA ALA A 164 -11.70 12.92 19.08
C ALA A 164 -10.56 12.46 18.16
N LEU A 165 -10.37 11.15 18.04
CA LEU A 165 -9.46 10.56 17.06
C LEU A 165 -10.05 10.63 15.64
N ASN A 166 -9.17 10.85 14.65
CA ASN A 166 -9.52 10.81 13.24
C ASN A 166 -9.27 9.40 12.70
N TYR A 167 -10.35 8.69 12.37
CA TYR A 167 -10.31 7.33 11.82
C TYR A 167 -10.02 7.35 10.33
N HIS A 168 -9.09 6.52 9.88
CA HIS A 168 -8.77 6.37 8.46
C HIS A 168 -8.20 5.00 8.11
N SER A 169 -8.22 4.68 6.82
CA SER A 169 -7.54 3.53 6.27
C SER A 169 -6.05 3.85 6.04
N GLY A 170 -5.17 2.92 6.36
CA GLY A 170 -3.72 3.10 6.17
C GLY A 170 -2.97 1.78 5.99
N SER A 171 -1.73 1.87 5.51
CA SER A 171 -0.84 0.72 5.38
C SER A 171 0.25 0.81 6.44
N THR A 172 0.09 0.05 7.51
CA THR A 172 0.94 0.05 8.71
C THR A 172 1.29 -1.38 9.11
N ASP A 173 2.03 -1.55 10.19
CA ASP A 173 2.33 -2.88 10.73
C ASP A 173 1.09 -3.61 11.25
N ALA A 174 -0.02 -2.90 11.49
CA ALA A 174 -1.30 -3.49 11.82
C ALA A 174 -1.94 -4.29 10.67
N ASN A 175 -1.46 -4.16 9.41
CA ASN A 175 -1.99 -4.89 8.27
C ASN A 175 -1.98 -6.41 8.48
N PHE A 176 -0.85 -6.96 8.96
CA PHE A 176 -0.72 -8.40 9.16
C PHE A 176 -1.66 -8.93 10.26
N PRO A 177 -1.65 -8.41 11.49
CA PRO A 177 -2.58 -8.88 12.51
C PRO A 177 -4.05 -8.72 12.08
N LEU A 178 -4.44 -7.61 11.45
CA LEU A 178 -5.79 -7.43 10.92
C LEU A 178 -6.14 -8.49 9.87
N SER A 179 -5.22 -8.86 8.98
CA SER A 179 -5.46 -9.89 7.97
C SER A 179 -5.65 -11.29 8.55
N TYR A 180 -5.11 -11.57 9.73
CA TYR A 180 -5.35 -12.79 10.50
C TYR A 180 -6.55 -12.70 11.43
N GLY A 181 -7.27 -11.58 11.40
CA GLY A 181 -8.42 -11.36 12.24
C GLY A 181 -8.08 -11.09 13.71
N ILE A 182 -6.85 -10.68 14.00
CA ILE A 182 -6.45 -10.20 15.31
C ILE A 182 -6.85 -8.72 15.41
N PRO A 183 -7.59 -8.30 16.46
CA PRO A 183 -7.90 -6.90 16.67
C PRO A 183 -6.63 -6.06 16.74
N ALA A 184 -6.54 -5.04 15.87
CA ALA A 184 -5.34 -4.24 15.76
C ALA A 184 -5.66 -2.79 15.38
N ILE A 185 -4.86 -1.86 15.90
CA ILE A 185 -4.88 -0.44 15.55
C ILE A 185 -3.47 0.10 15.40
N THR A 186 -3.36 1.19 14.67
CA THR A 186 -2.17 2.05 14.72
C THR A 186 -2.59 3.40 15.25
N ILE A 187 -1.90 3.89 16.28
CA ILE A 187 -2.12 5.19 16.91
C ILE A 187 -0.81 5.95 16.97
N GLY A 188 -0.87 7.28 16.94
CA GLY A 188 0.32 8.12 17.03
C GLY A 188 0.50 8.75 18.40
N SER A 189 1.73 9.15 18.71
CA SER A 189 2.11 9.78 19.98
C SER A 189 2.79 11.14 19.81
N CYS A 190 2.78 11.72 18.62
CA CYS A 190 3.30 13.06 18.35
C CYS A 190 2.62 13.70 17.14
N VAL A 191 2.77 15.00 16.99
CA VAL A 191 2.41 15.71 15.75
C VAL A 191 3.65 15.79 14.88
N SER A 192 3.59 15.23 13.68
CA SER A 192 4.66 15.25 12.70
C SER A 192 4.18 15.76 11.35
N HIS A 193 5.10 16.29 10.56
CA HIS A 193 4.84 16.88 9.25
C HIS A 193 5.89 16.43 8.25
N GLY A 194 5.51 16.41 6.96
CA GLY A 194 6.44 16.10 5.86
C GLY A 194 6.95 14.66 5.86
N ALA A 195 6.17 13.69 6.37
CA ALA A 195 6.56 12.29 6.44
C ALA A 195 7.16 11.78 5.13
N HIS A 196 8.29 11.06 5.21
CA HIS A 196 9.08 10.51 4.10
C HIS A 196 9.75 11.56 3.20
N THR A 197 9.90 12.81 3.64
CA THR A 197 10.66 13.86 2.97
C THR A 197 11.89 14.28 3.78
N ARG A 198 12.78 15.09 3.17
CA ARG A 198 13.93 15.67 3.88
C ARG A 198 13.53 16.78 4.85
N GLU A 199 12.34 17.33 4.67
CA GLU A 199 11.72 18.36 5.50
C GLU A 199 10.86 17.78 6.61
N GLU A 200 10.97 16.47 6.88
CA GLU A 200 10.24 15.82 7.96
C GLU A 200 10.67 16.36 9.32
N TYR A 201 9.69 16.78 10.11
CA TYR A 201 9.89 17.26 11.48
C TYR A 201 8.72 16.88 12.39
N LEU A 202 8.94 16.93 13.69
CA LEU A 202 7.90 16.79 14.70
C LEU A 202 7.83 18.03 15.61
N GLU A 203 6.65 18.29 16.14
CA GLU A 203 6.38 19.35 17.10
C GLU A 203 6.75 18.87 18.50
N LEU A 204 7.79 19.48 19.13
CA LEU A 204 8.27 19.07 20.45
C LEU A 204 7.19 19.18 21.53
N ASP A 205 6.32 20.19 21.45
CA ASP A 205 5.22 20.42 22.40
C ASP A 205 4.16 19.31 22.35
N SER A 206 4.14 18.49 21.28
CA SER A 206 3.21 17.37 21.15
C SER A 206 3.69 16.10 21.90
N LEU A 207 4.97 16.02 22.27
CA LEU A 207 5.54 14.81 22.87
C LEU A 207 5.00 14.51 24.27
N GLU A 208 4.83 15.54 25.09
CA GLU A 208 4.30 15.35 26.45
C GLU A 208 2.86 14.85 26.44
N PRO A 209 1.89 15.50 25.75
CA PRO A 209 0.54 14.97 25.67
C PRO A 209 0.49 13.61 24.95
N GLY A 210 1.33 13.38 23.95
CA GLY A 210 1.41 12.10 23.27
C GLY A 210 1.87 10.95 24.15
N LEU A 211 2.90 11.18 24.97
CA LEU A 211 3.36 10.20 25.95
C LEU A 211 2.29 9.91 27.01
N ARG A 212 1.62 10.95 27.52
CA ARG A 212 0.52 10.78 28.49
C ARG A 212 -0.63 9.98 27.89
N TYR A 213 -1.03 10.28 26.65
CA TYR A 213 -2.04 9.53 25.93
C TYR A 213 -1.65 8.05 25.83
N PHE A 214 -0.45 7.77 25.33
CA PHE A 214 0.02 6.40 25.16
C PHE A 214 0.09 5.62 26.47
N MET A 215 0.56 6.24 27.55
CA MET A 215 0.61 5.64 28.88
C MET A 215 -0.78 5.39 29.47
N ASN A 216 -1.72 6.35 29.31
CA ASN A 216 -3.12 6.19 29.72
C ASN A 216 -3.79 5.03 28.95
N PHE A 217 -3.59 4.97 27.63
CA PHE A 217 -4.10 3.87 26.82
C PHE A 217 -3.53 2.51 27.27
N LEU A 218 -2.24 2.41 27.54
CA LEU A 218 -1.60 1.18 28.01
C LEU A 218 -2.12 0.75 29.40
N SER A 219 -2.36 1.69 30.31
CA SER A 219 -2.84 1.36 31.66
C SER A 219 -4.17 0.62 31.66
N ARG A 220 -5.04 0.90 30.68
CA ARG A 220 -6.37 0.28 30.52
C ARG A 220 -6.33 -1.23 30.27
N PHE A 221 -5.20 -1.79 29.84
CA PHE A 221 -5.02 -3.24 29.70
C PHE A 221 -4.77 -3.95 31.03
N PHE A 222 -4.48 -3.21 32.10
CA PHE A 222 -4.16 -3.73 33.44
C PHE A 222 -5.23 -3.36 34.48
N GLU A 223 -6.24 -2.59 34.10
CA GLU A 223 -7.40 -2.33 34.92
C GLU A 223 -8.35 -3.53 34.80
N GLU A 224 -8.49 -4.33 35.89
CA GLU A 224 -9.43 -5.46 36.02
C GLU A 224 -10.84 -4.98 36.39
#